data_c937713af83a7150d77b624cacce221b
#
_entry.id   c937713af83a7150d77b624cacce221b
#
_cell.length_a   1.000
_cell.length_b   1.000
_cell.length_c   1.000
_cell.angle_alpha   90.00
_cell.angle_beta   90.00
_cell.angle_gamma   90.00
#
_symmetry.space_group_name_H-M   'P 1'
#
loop_
_entity.id
_entity.type
_entity.pdbx_description
1 polymer ?
#
loop_
_entity_poly.entity_id
_entity_poly.type
_entity_poly.pdbx_seq_one_letter_code
_entity_poly.pdbx_strand_id
1 'polypeptide(L)'
;MFLIQQANLRASELKSEGLKDFNKQVVTVAGDTKNYKLNNIEVSAYASPDGGVKLNTTLAENRQNNTEKYLNKELKKGKIETTVDTKYTAQDWDGFQELVSKSNIQDKDLILRVLSMYNDPEQRETEIKNISSVYKTLADEILPQLRRARLTANYDVIGRSDEEINEAFDTDAKVLSANELLYAATLTNDKARQEAIYKKTTE
;
A
#
# COMPACT_ATOMS: atom_id res chain seq x y z
N MET A 1 -5.89 -0.05 12.38
CA MET A 1 -5.24 0.92 13.30
C MET A 1 -5.09 0.35 14.71
N PHE A 2 -4.03 0.73 15.42
CA PHE A 2 -3.79 0.30 16.81
C PHE A 2 -4.19 1.39 17.80
N LEU A 3 -4.52 0.99 19.03
CA LEU A 3 -4.68 1.95 20.12
C LEU A 3 -3.34 2.48 20.61
N ILE A 4 -3.39 3.59 21.35
CA ILE A 4 -2.20 4.17 21.97
C ILE A 4 -1.49 3.11 22.85
N GLN A 5 -0.18 3.01 22.74
CA GLN A 5 0.66 2.06 23.48
C GLN A 5 0.24 0.57 23.35
N GLN A 6 -0.52 0.23 22.29
CA GLN A 6 -0.95 -1.15 22.03
C GLN A 6 -0.46 -1.66 20.66
N ALA A 7 -0.21 -2.96 20.61
CA ALA A 7 0.17 -3.69 19.40
C ALA A 7 -0.81 -4.81 19.04
N ASN A 8 -1.90 -4.97 19.80
CA ASN A 8 -2.89 -6.02 19.56
C ASN A 8 -3.78 -5.65 18.37
N LEU A 9 -4.01 -6.61 17.49
CA LEU A 9 -4.97 -6.48 16.39
C LEU A 9 -6.39 -6.50 16.96
N ARG A 10 -7.16 -5.44 16.71
CA ARG A 10 -8.54 -5.32 17.18
C ARG A 10 -9.50 -6.08 16.25
N ALA A 11 -10.52 -6.70 16.84
CA ALA A 11 -11.53 -7.42 16.07
C ALA A 11 -12.27 -6.51 15.06
N SER A 12 -12.47 -5.22 15.38
CA SER A 12 -13.04 -4.23 14.46
C SER A 12 -12.17 -3.99 13.24
N GLU A 13 -10.84 -3.88 13.43
CA GLU A 13 -9.89 -3.69 12.33
C GLU A 13 -9.81 -4.94 11.43
N LEU A 14 -9.85 -6.13 12.04
CA LEU A 14 -9.87 -7.40 11.30
C LEU A 14 -11.14 -7.60 10.46
N LYS A 15 -12.19 -6.84 10.73
CA LYS A 15 -13.45 -6.83 9.97
C LYS A 15 -13.59 -5.61 9.05
N SER A 16 -12.58 -4.74 9.01
CA SER A 16 -12.62 -3.53 8.18
C SER A 16 -12.74 -3.86 6.69
N GLU A 17 -13.40 -2.99 5.95
CA GLU A 17 -13.60 -3.11 4.51
C GLU A 17 -12.23 -3.21 3.80
N GLY A 18 -11.30 -2.30 4.10
CA GLY A 18 -9.98 -2.30 3.47
C GLY A 18 -9.19 -3.60 3.66
N LEU A 19 -9.32 -4.27 4.83
CA LEU A 19 -8.68 -5.59 5.01
C LEU A 19 -9.41 -6.70 4.25
N LYS A 20 -10.74 -6.65 4.15
CA LYS A 20 -11.51 -7.59 3.33
C LYS A 20 -11.16 -7.46 1.85
N ASP A 21 -11.10 -6.23 1.35
CA ASP A 21 -10.74 -5.94 -0.04
C ASP A 21 -9.30 -6.40 -0.35
N PHE A 22 -8.36 -6.13 0.55
CA PHE A 22 -7.00 -6.64 0.44
C PHE A 22 -6.97 -8.17 0.34
N ASN A 23 -7.64 -8.87 1.27
CA ASN A 23 -7.69 -10.33 1.28
C ASN A 23 -8.35 -10.87 0.00
N LYS A 24 -9.45 -10.26 -0.47
CA LYS A 24 -10.11 -10.62 -1.71
C LYS A 24 -9.16 -10.46 -2.90
N GLN A 25 -8.45 -9.34 -2.98
CA GLN A 25 -7.48 -9.09 -4.06
C GLN A 25 -6.34 -10.12 -4.05
N VAL A 26 -5.77 -10.43 -2.88
CA VAL A 26 -4.72 -11.45 -2.74
C VAL A 26 -5.22 -12.82 -3.20
N VAL A 27 -6.44 -13.22 -2.81
CA VAL A 27 -7.04 -14.48 -3.25
C VAL A 27 -7.26 -14.48 -4.77
N THR A 28 -7.74 -13.39 -5.35
CA THR A 28 -7.95 -13.26 -6.81
C THR A 28 -6.62 -13.39 -7.55
N VAL A 29 -5.61 -12.65 -7.14
CA VAL A 29 -4.28 -12.67 -7.76
C VAL A 29 -3.62 -14.05 -7.65
N ALA A 30 -3.68 -14.66 -6.46
CA ALA A 30 -3.08 -15.98 -6.24
C ALA A 30 -3.85 -17.13 -6.94
N GLY A 31 -5.16 -16.96 -7.18
CA GLY A 31 -6.00 -17.95 -7.85
C GLY A 31 -5.92 -17.90 -9.38
N ASP A 32 -5.56 -16.78 -9.95
CA ASP A 32 -5.44 -16.57 -11.40
C ASP A 32 -3.97 -16.51 -11.84
N THR A 33 -3.30 -17.64 -11.76
CA THR A 33 -1.88 -17.78 -12.10
C THR A 33 -1.59 -17.63 -13.61
N LYS A 34 -2.61 -17.60 -14.44
CA LYS A 34 -2.49 -17.33 -15.88
C LYS A 34 -2.20 -15.84 -16.12
N ASN A 35 -2.90 -14.98 -15.41
CA ASN A 35 -2.86 -13.53 -15.63
C ASN A 35 -2.01 -12.78 -14.59
N TYR A 36 -1.71 -13.42 -13.45
CA TYR A 36 -0.99 -12.78 -12.36
C TYR A 36 0.08 -13.69 -11.75
N LYS A 37 1.16 -13.08 -11.31
CA LYS A 37 2.19 -13.74 -10.48
C LYS A 37 2.33 -12.96 -9.19
N LEU A 38 1.84 -13.51 -8.08
CA LEU A 38 2.05 -12.94 -6.75
C LEU A 38 3.51 -13.11 -6.35
N ASN A 39 4.23 -12.00 -6.17
CA ASN A 39 5.66 -12.01 -5.83
C ASN A 39 5.86 -12.10 -4.32
N ASN A 40 5.33 -11.13 -3.57
CA ASN A 40 5.40 -11.08 -2.11
C ASN A 40 4.27 -10.22 -1.53
N ILE A 41 4.13 -10.29 -0.22
CA ILE A 41 3.30 -9.34 0.55
C ILE A 41 4.19 -8.64 1.56
N GLU A 42 4.17 -7.30 1.56
CA GLU A 42 4.90 -6.49 2.53
C GLU A 42 4.00 -6.09 3.70
N VAL A 43 4.51 -6.24 4.93
CA VAL A 43 3.94 -5.72 6.17
C VAL A 43 4.80 -4.55 6.65
N SER A 44 4.29 -3.33 6.56
CA SER A 44 4.94 -2.13 7.08
C SER A 44 4.21 -1.66 8.33
N ALA A 45 4.82 -1.75 9.50
CA ALA A 45 4.23 -1.35 10.77
C ALA A 45 4.83 -0.03 11.28
N TYR A 46 3.99 0.79 11.91
CA TYR A 46 4.36 2.14 12.31
C TYR A 46 3.96 2.42 13.75
N ALA A 47 4.79 3.20 14.45
CA ALA A 47 4.38 3.91 15.65
C ALA A 47 4.31 5.41 15.36
N SER A 48 3.37 6.09 16.02
CA SER A 48 3.26 7.54 15.98
C SER A 48 4.48 8.18 16.66
N PRO A 49 4.91 9.38 16.24
CA PRO A 49 6.13 10.00 16.75
C PRO A 49 6.00 10.55 18.17
N ASP A 50 4.85 10.43 18.82
CA ASP A 50 4.63 10.78 20.21
C ASP A 50 5.20 9.70 21.15
N GLY A 51 6.16 10.09 21.98
CA GLY A 51 6.83 9.21 22.95
C GLY A 51 8.26 8.84 22.56
N GLY A 52 9.00 8.30 23.54
CA GLY A 52 10.41 8.02 23.37
C GLY A 52 10.71 6.94 22.33
N VAL A 53 11.82 7.11 21.61
CA VAL A 53 12.25 6.21 20.52
C VAL A 53 12.24 4.73 20.94
N LYS A 54 12.78 4.40 22.11
CA LYS A 54 12.85 3.01 22.61
C LYS A 54 11.47 2.36 22.74
N LEU A 55 10.48 3.08 23.29
CA LEU A 55 9.12 2.59 23.43
C LEU A 55 8.48 2.39 22.05
N ASN A 56 8.63 3.37 21.18
CA ASN A 56 8.05 3.33 19.83
C ASN A 56 8.68 2.25 18.95
N THR A 57 9.99 1.98 19.09
CA THR A 57 10.64 0.85 18.45
C THR A 57 9.97 -0.47 18.85
N THR A 58 9.82 -0.71 20.15
CA THR A 58 9.17 -1.93 20.68
C THR A 58 7.71 -2.02 20.20
N LEU A 59 6.98 -0.92 20.17
CA LEU A 59 5.59 -0.89 19.69
C LEU A 59 5.49 -1.21 18.21
N ALA A 60 6.33 -0.59 17.38
CA ALA A 60 6.31 -0.79 15.94
C ALA A 60 6.70 -2.23 15.57
N GLU A 61 7.73 -2.77 16.22
CA GLU A 61 8.17 -4.16 16.06
C GLU A 61 7.08 -5.16 16.49
N ASN A 62 6.42 -4.95 17.63
CA ASN A 62 5.33 -5.81 18.08
C ASN A 62 4.11 -5.72 17.16
N ARG A 63 3.80 -4.54 16.60
CA ARG A 63 2.75 -4.36 15.58
C ARG A 63 3.08 -5.13 14.30
N GLN A 64 4.34 -5.05 13.85
CA GLN A 64 4.84 -5.84 12.72
C GLN A 64 4.62 -7.34 12.98
N ASN A 65 5.16 -7.87 14.08
CA ASN A 65 5.11 -9.29 14.42
C ASN A 65 3.67 -9.82 14.55
N ASN A 66 2.77 -9.05 15.16
CA ASN A 66 1.38 -9.45 15.31
C ASN A 66 0.62 -9.42 13.96
N THR A 67 0.93 -8.44 13.10
CA THR A 67 0.34 -8.35 11.76
C THR A 67 0.84 -9.47 10.86
N GLU A 68 2.13 -9.77 10.89
CA GLU A 68 2.74 -10.88 10.15
C GLU A 68 2.13 -12.23 10.56
N LYS A 69 2.02 -12.48 11.88
CA LYS A 69 1.37 -13.71 12.38
C LYS A 69 -0.07 -13.86 11.90
N TYR A 70 -0.82 -12.78 11.91
CA TYR A 70 -2.18 -12.75 11.39
C TYR A 70 -2.19 -13.09 9.88
N LEU A 71 -1.37 -12.40 9.10
CA LEU A 71 -1.29 -12.59 7.65
C LEU A 71 -0.89 -14.02 7.29
N ASN A 72 0.16 -14.56 7.91
CA ASN A 72 0.60 -15.94 7.70
C ASN A 72 -0.50 -16.96 8.00
N LYS A 73 -1.35 -16.70 9.00
CA LYS A 73 -2.51 -17.55 9.32
C LYS A 73 -3.56 -17.48 8.21
N GLU A 74 -3.87 -16.30 7.70
CA GLU A 74 -4.85 -16.14 6.61
C GLU A 74 -4.35 -16.75 5.29
N LEU A 75 -3.07 -16.55 4.95
CA LEU A 75 -2.44 -17.17 3.77
C LEU A 75 -2.51 -18.70 3.84
N LYS A 76 -2.19 -19.30 5.00
CA LYS A 76 -2.32 -20.75 5.21
C LYS A 76 -3.76 -21.26 5.03
N LYS A 77 -4.76 -20.53 5.55
CA LYS A 77 -6.17 -20.85 5.34
C LYS A 77 -6.56 -20.81 3.86
N GLY A 78 -6.07 -19.79 3.14
CA GLY A 78 -6.27 -19.63 1.70
C GLY A 78 -5.45 -20.59 0.84
N LYS A 79 -4.53 -21.36 1.42
CA LYS A 79 -3.53 -22.19 0.70
C LYS A 79 -2.72 -21.37 -0.31
N ILE A 80 -2.39 -20.14 0.06
CA ILE A 80 -1.61 -19.20 -0.76
C ILE A 80 -0.16 -19.29 -0.30
N GLU A 81 0.73 -19.63 -1.23
CA GLU A 81 2.17 -19.67 -1.02
C GLU A 81 2.80 -18.40 -1.57
N THR A 82 3.37 -17.59 -0.67
CA THR A 82 4.09 -16.35 -1.00
C THR A 82 5.02 -15.97 0.15
N THR A 83 6.02 -15.14 -0.12
CA THR A 83 6.88 -14.57 0.91
C THR A 83 6.20 -13.38 1.58
N VAL A 84 6.43 -13.22 2.88
CA VAL A 84 5.98 -12.06 3.65
C VAL A 84 7.20 -11.29 4.10
N ASP A 85 7.41 -10.13 3.50
CA ASP A 85 8.47 -9.19 3.88
C ASP A 85 7.95 -8.25 4.95
N THR A 86 8.77 -7.95 5.95
CA THR A 86 8.35 -7.15 7.08
C THR A 86 9.31 -5.99 7.35
N LYS A 87 8.75 -4.84 7.68
CA LYS A 87 9.52 -3.68 8.17
C LYS A 87 8.72 -2.89 9.19
N TYR A 88 9.42 -2.14 10.03
CA TYR A 88 8.80 -1.23 10.98
C TYR A 88 9.47 0.15 10.99
N THR A 89 8.70 1.15 11.41
CA THR A 89 9.14 2.52 11.60
C THR A 89 8.77 2.96 13.02
N ALA A 90 9.78 3.20 13.85
CA ALA A 90 9.61 3.53 15.26
C ALA A 90 8.94 4.88 15.49
N GLN A 91 9.19 5.85 14.62
CA GLN A 91 8.58 7.19 14.65
C GLN A 91 8.28 7.62 13.22
N ASP A 92 7.00 7.61 12.85
CA ASP A 92 6.53 7.91 11.49
C ASP A 92 6.42 9.42 11.26
N TRP A 93 7.57 10.11 11.24
CA TRP A 93 7.64 11.54 10.97
C TRP A 93 7.23 11.91 9.55
N ASP A 94 7.52 11.04 8.57
CA ASP A 94 7.12 11.27 7.18
C ASP A 94 5.60 11.19 7.03
N GLY A 95 4.98 10.16 7.61
CA GLY A 95 3.52 10.06 7.66
C GLY A 95 2.88 11.21 8.46
N PHE A 96 3.52 11.67 9.53
CA PHE A 96 3.05 12.82 10.29
C PHE A 96 3.06 14.08 9.41
N GLN A 97 4.16 14.36 8.73
CA GLN A 97 4.27 15.50 7.80
C GLN A 97 3.23 15.44 6.69
N GLU A 98 3.04 14.25 6.09
CA GLU A 98 2.02 14.05 5.06
C GLU A 98 0.60 14.35 5.55
N LEU A 99 0.22 13.82 6.72
CA LEU A 99 -1.11 14.03 7.28
C LEU A 99 -1.35 15.49 7.68
N VAL A 100 -0.36 16.13 8.33
CA VAL A 100 -0.44 17.55 8.68
C VAL A 100 -0.58 18.42 7.44
N SER A 101 0.20 18.15 6.39
CA SER A 101 0.15 18.94 5.14
C SER A 101 -1.22 18.89 4.46
N LYS A 102 -1.92 17.76 4.55
CA LYS A 102 -3.26 17.53 3.99
C LYS A 102 -4.40 17.97 4.91
N SER A 103 -4.10 18.30 6.16
CA SER A 103 -5.10 18.68 7.15
C SER A 103 -5.50 20.16 7.05
N ASN A 104 -6.60 20.50 7.71
CA ASN A 104 -7.03 21.89 7.93
C ASN A 104 -6.71 22.37 9.36
N ILE A 105 -5.70 21.78 10.02
CA ILE A 105 -5.29 22.13 11.37
C ILE A 105 -4.79 23.57 11.39
N GLN A 106 -5.23 24.34 12.39
CA GLN A 106 -4.68 25.65 12.66
C GLN A 106 -3.17 25.55 12.90
N ASP A 107 -2.41 26.56 12.47
CA ASP A 107 -0.96 26.65 12.60
C ASP A 107 -0.18 25.49 11.89
N LYS A 108 -0.82 24.83 10.91
CA LYS A 108 -0.20 23.77 10.09
C LYS A 108 1.18 24.19 9.57
N ASP A 109 1.31 25.39 9.04
CA ASP A 109 2.55 25.89 8.46
C ASP A 109 3.66 26.04 9.52
N LEU A 110 3.28 26.38 10.75
CA LEU A 110 4.22 26.44 11.87
C LEU A 110 4.75 25.03 12.21
N ILE A 111 3.87 24.02 12.27
CA ILE A 111 4.26 22.64 12.50
C ILE A 111 5.20 22.14 11.41
N LEU A 112 4.86 22.37 10.14
CA LEU A 112 5.70 21.97 9.01
C LEU A 112 7.06 22.67 9.02
N ARG A 113 7.11 23.93 9.47
CA ARG A 113 8.38 24.66 9.67
C ARG A 113 9.23 24.03 10.77
N VAL A 114 8.64 23.64 11.90
CA VAL A 114 9.36 22.93 12.98
C VAL A 114 9.97 21.63 12.44
N LEU A 115 9.23 20.85 11.65
CA LEU A 115 9.75 19.63 11.04
C LEU A 115 10.94 19.89 10.09
N SER A 116 10.94 21.02 9.40
CA SER A 116 12.04 21.38 8.51
C SER A 116 13.28 21.92 9.24
N MET A 117 13.10 22.52 10.42
CA MET A 117 14.18 23.13 11.19
C MET A 117 14.94 22.10 12.04
N TYR A 118 14.26 21.12 12.58
CA TYR A 118 14.83 20.14 13.51
C TYR A 118 14.87 18.75 12.85
N ASN A 119 16.05 18.13 12.83
CA ASN A 119 16.23 16.77 12.35
C ASN A 119 16.17 15.75 13.49
N ASP A 120 16.48 16.18 14.72
CA ASP A 120 16.44 15.34 15.90
C ASP A 120 14.99 15.04 16.32
N PRO A 121 14.60 13.76 16.47
CA PRO A 121 13.24 13.38 16.79
C PRO A 121 12.75 13.90 18.15
N GLU A 122 13.61 13.96 19.16
CA GLU A 122 13.22 14.41 20.50
C GLU A 122 13.02 15.93 20.53
N GLN A 123 13.84 16.66 19.77
CA GLN A 123 13.64 18.10 19.57
C GLN A 123 12.34 18.38 18.81
N ARG A 124 12.05 17.66 17.72
CA ARG A 124 10.79 17.78 16.99
C ARG A 124 9.59 17.57 17.90
N GLU A 125 9.59 16.50 18.70
CA GLU A 125 8.51 16.18 19.64
C GLU A 125 8.34 17.32 20.66
N THR A 126 9.43 17.80 21.24
CA THR A 126 9.42 18.87 22.25
C THR A 126 8.86 20.16 21.67
N GLU A 127 9.36 20.60 20.52
CA GLU A 127 8.92 21.86 19.90
C GLU A 127 7.45 21.81 19.43
N ILE A 128 6.98 20.66 18.91
CA ILE A 128 5.58 20.49 18.54
C ILE A 128 4.70 20.50 19.79
N LYS A 129 5.11 19.88 20.90
CA LYS A 129 4.38 19.94 22.17
C LYS A 129 4.31 21.35 22.75
N ASN A 130 5.33 22.17 22.54
CA ASN A 130 5.35 23.57 22.96
C ASN A 130 4.31 24.43 22.22
N ILE A 131 3.86 24.00 21.04
CA ILE A 131 2.74 24.61 20.34
C ILE A 131 1.43 24.09 20.95
N SER A 132 1.17 24.47 22.21
CA SER A 132 0.14 23.86 23.05
C SER A 132 -1.29 23.97 22.51
N SER A 133 -1.61 25.02 21.75
CA SER A 133 -2.93 25.21 21.13
C SER A 133 -3.27 24.14 20.10
N VAL A 134 -2.26 23.55 19.47
CA VAL A 134 -2.39 22.62 18.33
C VAL A 134 -2.17 21.17 18.76
N TYR A 135 -1.40 20.95 19.82
CA TYR A 135 -1.02 19.59 20.22
C TYR A 135 -2.22 18.68 20.52
N LYS A 136 -3.27 19.22 21.15
CA LYS A 136 -4.49 18.45 21.40
C LYS A 136 -5.14 17.99 20.10
N THR A 137 -5.28 18.86 19.12
CA THR A 137 -5.84 18.51 17.81
C THR A 137 -4.98 17.47 17.09
N LEU A 138 -3.65 17.60 17.17
CA LEU A 138 -2.72 16.59 16.63
C LEU A 138 -2.90 15.23 17.30
N ALA A 139 -3.04 15.20 18.63
CA ALA A 139 -3.23 13.99 19.40
C ALA A 139 -4.55 13.27 19.09
N ASP A 140 -5.60 14.04 18.79
CA ASP A 140 -6.93 13.53 18.52
C ASP A 140 -7.12 13.13 17.05
N GLU A 141 -6.55 13.87 16.08
CA GLU A 141 -6.83 13.73 14.66
C GLU A 141 -5.69 13.07 13.86
N ILE A 142 -4.44 13.39 14.14
CA ILE A 142 -3.27 12.97 13.32
C ILE A 142 -2.61 11.72 13.91
N LEU A 143 -2.20 11.78 15.18
CA LEU A 143 -1.41 10.70 15.78
C LEU A 143 -2.11 9.33 15.76
N PRO A 144 -3.45 9.23 15.93
CA PRO A 144 -4.12 7.93 15.82
C PRO A 144 -3.97 7.27 14.44
N GLN A 145 -3.94 8.06 13.36
CA GLN A 145 -3.81 7.54 12.00
C GLN A 145 -2.43 6.95 11.71
N LEU A 146 -1.39 7.35 12.48
CA LEU A 146 -0.02 6.85 12.37
C LEU A 146 0.20 5.53 13.11
N ARG A 147 -0.73 5.12 13.99
CA ARG A 147 -0.68 3.85 14.72
C ARG A 147 -1.25 2.72 13.85
N ARG A 148 -0.54 2.36 12.78
CA ARG A 148 -1.05 1.46 11.76
C ARG A 148 -0.06 0.38 11.34
N ALA A 149 -0.58 -0.67 10.72
CA ALA A 149 0.17 -1.50 9.81
C ALA A 149 -0.43 -1.37 8.41
N ARG A 150 0.41 -1.30 7.39
CA ARG A 150 0.05 -1.30 5.98
C ARG A 150 0.42 -2.64 5.39
N LEU A 151 -0.49 -3.20 4.60
CA LEU A 151 -0.27 -4.40 3.80
C LEU A 151 -0.18 -4.01 2.33
N THR A 152 0.83 -4.50 1.64
CA THR A 152 1.02 -4.26 0.20
C THR A 152 1.27 -5.59 -0.49
N ALA A 153 0.43 -5.96 -1.43
CA ALA A 153 0.65 -7.12 -2.29
C ALA A 153 1.38 -6.67 -3.56
N ASN A 154 2.54 -7.25 -3.81
CA ASN A 154 3.34 -7.01 -5.01
C ASN A 154 3.14 -8.18 -5.97
N TYR A 155 2.65 -7.90 -7.15
CA TYR A 155 2.39 -8.90 -8.17
C TYR A 155 2.65 -8.35 -9.57
N ASP A 156 3.04 -9.24 -10.47
CA ASP A 156 3.17 -8.94 -11.88
C ASP A 156 1.87 -9.30 -12.60
N VAL A 157 1.50 -8.49 -13.58
CA VAL A 157 0.45 -8.82 -14.54
C VAL A 157 1.12 -9.54 -15.70
N ILE A 158 0.73 -10.80 -15.92
CA ILE A 158 1.20 -11.61 -17.03
C ILE A 158 0.35 -11.22 -18.24
N GLY A 159 1.02 -10.64 -19.23
CA GLY A 159 0.35 -10.31 -20.51
C GLY A 159 -0.02 -11.57 -21.29
N ARG A 160 -0.90 -11.43 -22.28
CA ARG A 160 -1.19 -12.49 -23.24
C ARG A 160 0.07 -12.82 -24.06
N SER A 161 0.23 -14.08 -24.43
CA SER A 161 1.28 -14.49 -25.38
C SER A 161 1.00 -13.95 -26.79
N ASP A 162 2.00 -13.99 -27.65
CA ASP A 162 1.87 -13.56 -29.05
C ASP A 162 0.78 -14.35 -29.78
N GLU A 163 0.67 -15.66 -29.49
CA GLU A 163 -0.36 -16.54 -30.02
C GLU A 163 -1.74 -16.14 -29.51
N GLU A 164 -1.88 -15.92 -28.20
CA GLU A 164 -3.14 -15.49 -27.58
C GLU A 164 -3.61 -14.11 -28.09
N ILE A 165 -2.68 -13.19 -28.34
CA ILE A 165 -2.98 -11.88 -28.92
C ILE A 165 -3.48 -12.04 -30.36
N ASN A 166 -2.80 -12.85 -31.17
CA ASN A 166 -3.21 -13.11 -32.54
C ASN A 166 -4.57 -13.81 -32.62
N GLU A 167 -4.80 -14.85 -31.80
CA GLU A 167 -6.08 -15.55 -31.73
C GLU A 167 -7.22 -14.63 -31.27
N ALA A 168 -6.97 -13.80 -30.24
CA ALA A 168 -7.94 -12.83 -29.76
C ALA A 168 -8.27 -11.79 -30.82
N PHE A 169 -7.30 -11.30 -31.58
CA PHE A 169 -7.54 -10.38 -32.70
C PHE A 169 -8.43 -11.01 -33.76
N ASP A 170 -8.22 -12.28 -34.10
CA ASP A 170 -8.96 -12.99 -35.15
C ASP A 170 -10.38 -13.40 -34.71
N THR A 171 -10.60 -13.61 -33.41
CA THR A 171 -11.91 -14.06 -32.85
C THR A 171 -12.75 -12.93 -32.27
N ASP A 172 -12.18 -12.11 -31.40
CA ASP A 172 -12.83 -10.95 -30.77
C ASP A 172 -11.79 -9.88 -30.36
N ALA A 173 -11.44 -9.01 -31.28
CA ALA A 173 -10.46 -7.95 -31.06
C ALA A 173 -10.84 -6.98 -29.93
N LYS A 174 -12.10 -6.94 -29.47
CA LYS A 174 -12.56 -6.04 -28.41
C LYS A 174 -12.02 -6.44 -27.02
N VAL A 175 -11.56 -7.69 -26.84
CA VAL A 175 -10.96 -8.15 -25.58
C VAL A 175 -9.51 -7.70 -25.43
N LEU A 176 -8.91 -7.16 -26.49
CA LEU A 176 -7.54 -6.63 -26.48
C LEU A 176 -7.55 -5.16 -26.07
N SER A 177 -6.59 -4.79 -25.23
CA SER A 177 -6.31 -3.39 -24.93
C SER A 177 -5.65 -2.68 -26.12
N ALA A 178 -5.70 -1.34 -26.16
CA ALA A 178 -5.02 -0.56 -27.19
C ALA A 178 -3.52 -0.89 -27.29
N ASN A 179 -2.85 -1.14 -26.16
CA ASN A 179 -1.43 -1.53 -26.15
C ASN A 179 -1.22 -2.91 -26.76
N GLU A 180 -2.08 -3.89 -26.48
CA GLU A 180 -2.00 -5.22 -27.09
C GLU A 180 -2.30 -5.18 -28.59
N LEU A 181 -3.25 -4.35 -29.04
CA LEU A 181 -3.50 -4.12 -30.46
C LEU A 181 -2.28 -3.49 -31.16
N LEU A 182 -1.68 -2.46 -30.57
CA LEU A 182 -0.45 -1.88 -31.13
C LEU A 182 0.70 -2.88 -31.18
N TYR A 183 0.83 -3.71 -30.15
CA TYR A 183 1.82 -4.79 -30.12
C TYR A 183 1.53 -5.86 -31.19
N ALA A 184 0.27 -6.26 -31.36
CA ALA A 184 -0.15 -7.21 -32.41
C ALA A 184 0.29 -6.76 -33.82
N ALA A 185 0.26 -5.47 -34.10
CA ALA A 185 0.73 -4.94 -35.37
C ALA A 185 2.24 -5.18 -35.62
N THR A 186 3.03 -5.34 -34.55
CA THR A 186 4.47 -5.66 -34.66
C THR A 186 4.75 -7.14 -34.89
N LEU A 187 3.77 -8.02 -34.62
CA LEU A 187 3.89 -9.47 -34.75
C LEU A 187 3.71 -9.96 -36.19
N THR A 188 3.31 -9.10 -37.11
CA THR A 188 3.06 -9.45 -38.51
C THR A 188 3.77 -8.51 -39.47
N ASN A 189 4.22 -9.06 -40.62
CA ASN A 189 4.76 -8.28 -41.74
C ASN A 189 3.70 -8.06 -42.84
N ASP A 190 2.50 -8.62 -42.68
CA ASP A 190 1.39 -8.43 -43.62
C ASP A 190 0.76 -7.04 -43.43
N LYS A 191 0.94 -6.18 -44.42
CA LYS A 191 0.44 -4.80 -44.39
C LYS A 191 -1.08 -4.72 -44.28
N ALA A 192 -1.82 -5.62 -44.88
CA ALA A 192 -3.28 -5.63 -44.78
C ALA A 192 -3.73 -5.97 -43.36
N ARG A 193 -3.04 -6.93 -42.69
CA ARG A 193 -3.29 -7.26 -41.30
C ARG A 193 -2.89 -6.11 -40.35
N GLN A 194 -1.77 -5.46 -40.60
CA GLN A 194 -1.35 -4.28 -39.82
C GLN A 194 -2.40 -3.15 -39.91
N GLU A 195 -2.87 -2.86 -41.10
CA GLU A 195 -3.90 -1.82 -41.31
C GLU A 195 -5.20 -2.16 -40.57
N ALA A 196 -5.64 -3.41 -40.62
CA ALA A 196 -6.83 -3.88 -39.91
C ALA A 196 -6.67 -3.72 -38.39
N ILE A 197 -5.48 -4.02 -37.84
CA ILE A 197 -5.16 -3.86 -36.41
C ILE A 197 -5.18 -2.38 -35.99
N TYR A 198 -4.51 -1.49 -36.77
CA TYR A 198 -4.50 -0.06 -36.47
C TYR A 198 -5.91 0.56 -36.54
N LYS A 199 -6.74 0.10 -37.44
CA LYS A 199 -8.14 0.56 -37.51
C LYS A 199 -8.90 0.19 -36.24
N LYS A 200 -8.70 -1.03 -35.71
CA LYS A 200 -9.31 -1.46 -34.45
C LYS A 200 -8.81 -0.71 -33.24
N THR A 201 -7.58 -0.19 -33.27
CA THR A 201 -7.02 0.60 -32.17
C THR A 201 -7.70 1.98 -32.02
N THR A 202 -8.36 2.46 -33.08
CA THR A 202 -9.02 3.78 -33.13
C THR A 202 -10.55 3.72 -32.94
N GLU A 203 -11.12 2.54 -32.87
CA GLU A 203 -12.53 2.28 -32.53
C GLU A 203 -12.77 2.16 -31.02
#